data_5f51b86e44ff0eca542b65aef2e8c7e1
#
_entry.id   5f51b86e44ff0eca542b65aef2e8c7e1
#
_cell.length_a   1.000
_cell.length_b   1.000
_cell.length_c   1.000
_cell.angle_alpha   90.00
_cell.angle_beta   90.00
_cell.angle_gamma   90.00
#
_symmetry.space_group_name_H-M   'P 1'
#
loop_
_entity.id
_entity.type
_entity.pdbx_description
1 polymer ?
#
loop_
_entity_poly.entity_id
_entity_poly.type
_entity_poly.pdbx_seq_one_letter_code
_entity_poly.pdbx_strand_id
1 'polypeptide(L)'
;EFNLACALRQSISTIVRLFTIFLLPAALLGVPEMVIAIVGPLHLFAQFWYHTRHINRMGFLEKIIVTPSHHRVHHAINPIYLDKNYGQIFIFWDKLFGTYQEELDEVPPVYGITRPVQTWNPIRINFQHMWLLIKDAWRTVSWRDKFRIWLMPTGWRPADVAEKYPLFKIEDPYHFEKYSPKASAALQAWSWIQLSISLLFISWLFGNIAKIGSPGMFWYGGFVFLLIYSMTDLMDRNKSAIGWELAKNVMGLSILYQQQDWFGASAVLPIIVPLLVVYFISSTGIVAWFVYRNAQEDQQVMDYLPGGRY
;
A
#
# COMPACT_ATOMS: atom_id res chain seq x y z
N GLU A 1 -10.75 -0.30 -5.07
CA GLU A 1 -11.56 -1.51 -5.22
C GLU A 1 -11.88 -2.13 -3.86
N PHE A 2 -12.98 -2.88 -3.80
CA PHE A 2 -13.42 -3.57 -2.60
C PHE A 2 -13.37 -5.09 -2.85
N ASN A 3 -12.26 -5.71 -2.47
CA ASN A 3 -12.05 -7.15 -2.65
C ASN A 3 -10.99 -7.68 -1.66
N LEU A 4 -10.83 -9.00 -1.60
CA LEU A 4 -9.88 -9.65 -0.69
C LEU A 4 -8.42 -9.27 -0.94
N ALA A 5 -8.05 -8.93 -2.19
CA ALA A 5 -6.70 -8.45 -2.48
C ALA A 5 -6.42 -7.09 -1.86
N CYS A 6 -7.44 -6.21 -1.78
CA CYS A 6 -7.33 -4.94 -1.05
C CYS A 6 -7.24 -5.16 0.47
N ALA A 7 -7.99 -6.13 1.00
CA ALA A 7 -7.94 -6.47 2.41
C ALA A 7 -6.55 -6.98 2.87
N LEU A 8 -5.82 -7.67 1.99
CA LEU A 8 -4.45 -8.11 2.26
C LEU A 8 -3.42 -6.97 2.29
N ARG A 9 -3.75 -5.82 1.71
CA ARG A 9 -2.87 -4.64 1.66
C ARG A 9 -3.06 -3.75 2.89
N GLN A 10 -2.80 -4.28 4.06
CA GLN A 10 -2.87 -3.50 5.29
C GLN A 10 -1.71 -2.50 5.37
N SER A 11 -1.97 -1.36 6.02
CA SER A 11 -0.94 -0.34 6.22
C SER A 11 0.19 -0.83 7.13
N ILE A 12 1.39 -0.29 6.91
CA ILE A 12 2.58 -0.54 7.74
C ILE A 12 2.41 0.03 9.18
N SER A 13 1.28 0.62 9.51
CA SER A 13 1.00 1.19 10.84
C SER A 13 1.29 0.23 12.00
N THR A 14 1.28 -1.08 11.76
CA THR A 14 1.67 -2.12 12.72
C THR A 14 3.16 -2.05 13.10
N ILE A 15 4.03 -1.51 12.27
CA ILE A 15 5.46 -1.37 12.55
C ILE A 15 5.71 -0.20 13.51
N VAL A 16 4.93 0.87 13.37
CA VAL A 16 5.01 2.03 14.25
C VAL A 16 4.00 1.80 15.39
N ARG A 17 4.47 1.22 16.48
CA ARG A 17 3.65 0.88 17.67
C ARG A 17 3.04 2.09 18.40
N LEU A 18 2.88 3.23 17.75
CA LEU A 18 2.26 4.44 18.32
C LEU A 18 0.82 4.16 18.78
N PHE A 19 0.11 3.27 18.10
CA PHE A 19 -1.26 2.89 18.47
C PHE A 19 -1.35 2.03 19.73
N THR A 20 -0.22 1.51 20.26
CA THR A 20 -0.21 0.75 21.52
C THR A 20 -0.73 1.58 22.69
N ILE A 21 -0.61 2.92 22.63
CA ILE A 21 -1.13 3.83 23.65
C ILE A 21 -2.67 3.69 23.81
N PHE A 22 -3.39 3.33 22.74
CA PHE A 22 -4.83 3.12 22.80
C PHE A 22 -5.23 1.81 23.49
N LEU A 23 -4.26 0.92 23.77
CA LEU A 23 -4.46 -0.27 24.59
C LEU A 23 -4.25 0.03 26.08
N LEU A 24 -3.78 1.23 26.43
CA LEU A 24 -3.57 1.62 27.83
C LEU A 24 -4.84 1.48 28.69
N PRO A 25 -6.04 1.87 28.24
CA PRO A 25 -7.27 1.63 29.02
C PRO A 25 -7.49 0.14 29.32
N ALA A 26 -7.25 -0.76 28.37
CA ALA A 26 -7.37 -2.20 28.57
C ALA A 26 -6.34 -2.71 29.60
N ALA A 27 -5.10 -2.23 29.52
CA ALA A 27 -4.06 -2.56 30.49
C ALA A 27 -4.40 -2.07 31.89
N LEU A 28 -4.93 -0.86 32.03
CA LEU A 28 -5.37 -0.29 33.32
C LEU A 28 -6.56 -1.05 33.93
N LEU A 29 -7.39 -1.66 33.09
CA LEU A 29 -8.48 -2.55 33.51
C LEU A 29 -8.01 -3.98 33.83
N GLY A 30 -6.71 -4.25 33.73
CA GLY A 30 -6.13 -5.56 34.06
C GLY A 30 -6.34 -6.63 32.98
N VAL A 31 -6.60 -6.24 31.73
CA VAL A 31 -6.75 -7.19 30.63
C VAL A 31 -5.39 -7.88 30.37
N PRO A 32 -5.30 -9.23 30.47
CA PRO A 32 -4.06 -9.95 30.22
C PRO A 32 -3.54 -9.75 28.80
N GLU A 33 -2.22 -9.65 28.63
CA GLU A 33 -1.58 -9.51 27.31
C GLU A 33 -1.96 -10.64 26.32
N MET A 34 -2.16 -11.87 26.84
CA MET A 34 -2.59 -13.02 26.06
C MET A 34 -3.96 -12.79 25.39
N VAL A 35 -4.88 -12.08 26.05
CA VAL A 35 -6.19 -11.74 25.47
C VAL A 35 -6.01 -10.82 24.27
N ILE A 36 -5.13 -9.82 24.40
CA ILE A 36 -4.81 -8.90 23.30
C ILE A 36 -4.14 -9.64 22.14
N ALA A 37 -3.21 -10.55 22.46
CA ALA A 37 -2.51 -11.38 21.48
C ALA A 37 -3.43 -12.33 20.70
N ILE A 38 -4.54 -12.77 21.29
CA ILE A 38 -5.53 -13.63 20.63
C ILE A 38 -6.56 -12.77 19.87
N VAL A 39 -7.10 -11.74 20.51
CA VAL A 39 -8.19 -10.92 19.92
C VAL A 39 -7.69 -10.12 18.73
N GLY A 40 -6.46 -9.64 18.75
CA GLY A 40 -5.88 -8.88 17.64
C GLY A 40 -5.91 -9.64 16.30
N PRO A 41 -5.32 -10.82 16.17
CA PRO A 41 -5.40 -11.64 14.94
C PRO A 41 -6.83 -12.02 14.54
N LEU A 42 -7.69 -12.35 15.51
CA LEU A 42 -9.10 -12.66 15.22
C LEU A 42 -9.82 -11.46 14.63
N HIS A 43 -9.55 -10.26 15.15
CA HIS A 43 -10.11 -9.03 14.62
C HIS A 43 -9.59 -8.73 13.20
N LEU A 44 -8.30 -8.94 12.94
CA LEU A 44 -7.73 -8.80 11.59
C LEU A 44 -8.37 -9.79 10.61
N PHE A 45 -8.62 -11.03 11.04
CA PHE A 45 -9.33 -12.01 10.23
C PHE A 45 -10.78 -11.58 9.95
N ALA A 46 -11.48 -11.05 10.94
CA ALA A 46 -12.84 -10.52 10.78
C ALA A 46 -12.85 -9.35 9.77
N GLN A 47 -11.88 -8.43 9.85
CA GLN A 47 -11.74 -7.34 8.88
C GLN A 47 -11.53 -7.87 7.46
N PHE A 48 -10.70 -8.89 7.28
CA PHE A 48 -10.52 -9.55 5.98
C PHE A 48 -11.85 -10.10 5.45
N TRP A 49 -12.63 -10.75 6.29
CA TRP A 49 -13.92 -11.34 5.93
C TRP A 49 -14.96 -10.28 5.53
N TYR A 50 -14.94 -9.09 6.11
CA TYR A 50 -15.89 -8.01 5.75
C TYR A 50 -15.70 -7.49 4.33
N HIS A 51 -14.54 -7.67 3.71
CA HIS A 51 -14.23 -7.19 2.36
C HIS A 51 -14.83 -8.09 1.27
N THR A 52 -16.14 -8.30 1.32
CA THR A 52 -16.85 -9.13 0.34
C THR A 52 -18.12 -8.44 -0.21
N ARG A 53 -18.40 -8.70 -1.48
CA ARG A 53 -19.67 -8.33 -2.14
C ARG A 53 -20.65 -9.49 -2.19
N HIS A 54 -20.22 -10.70 -1.81
CA HIS A 54 -21.07 -11.91 -1.90
C HIS A 54 -22.07 -12.02 -0.75
N ILE A 55 -21.86 -11.28 0.33
CA ILE A 55 -22.78 -11.22 1.46
C ILE A 55 -23.47 -9.86 1.43
N ASN A 56 -24.77 -9.86 1.24
CA ASN A 56 -25.60 -8.66 1.29
C ASN A 56 -25.88 -8.25 2.73
N ARG A 57 -27.13 -8.11 3.12
CA ARG A 57 -27.52 -7.79 4.48
C ARG A 57 -27.60 -9.05 5.33
N MET A 58 -27.17 -8.94 6.58
CA MET A 58 -27.16 -10.04 7.55
C MET A 58 -28.30 -9.96 8.55
N GLY A 59 -29.36 -9.21 8.23
CA GLY A 59 -30.59 -9.10 9.03
C GLY A 59 -30.34 -8.58 10.44
N PHE A 60 -30.71 -9.36 11.47
CA PHE A 60 -30.58 -8.95 12.86
C PHE A 60 -29.14 -8.58 13.28
N LEU A 61 -28.14 -9.24 12.71
CA LEU A 61 -26.71 -8.99 13.06
C LEU A 61 -26.29 -7.56 12.71
N GLU A 62 -26.88 -6.93 11.71
CA GLU A 62 -26.59 -5.53 11.35
C GLU A 62 -27.01 -4.50 12.40
N LYS A 63 -27.80 -4.92 13.39
CA LYS A 63 -28.15 -4.05 14.50
C LYS A 63 -27.08 -4.00 15.59
N ILE A 64 -26.19 -5.00 15.64
CA ILE A 64 -25.23 -5.23 16.72
C ILE A 64 -23.80 -5.09 16.24
N ILE A 65 -23.45 -5.82 15.17
CA ILE A 65 -22.07 -5.88 14.67
C ILE A 65 -21.92 -5.21 13.32
N VAL A 66 -20.68 -4.85 12.99
CA VAL A 66 -20.31 -4.42 11.64
C VAL A 66 -20.38 -5.61 10.72
N THR A 67 -21.07 -5.46 9.61
CA THR A 67 -21.26 -6.48 8.57
C THR A 67 -20.60 -6.04 7.27
N PRO A 68 -20.49 -6.89 6.26
CA PRO A 68 -19.98 -6.50 4.94
C PRO A 68 -20.71 -5.28 4.33
N SER A 69 -22.03 -5.12 4.55
CA SER A 69 -22.76 -3.95 4.06
C SER A 69 -22.32 -2.66 4.72
N HIS A 70 -22.15 -2.66 6.04
CA HIS A 70 -21.62 -1.50 6.76
C HIS A 70 -20.18 -1.16 6.33
N HIS A 71 -19.38 -2.19 6.07
CA HIS A 71 -17.98 -2.01 5.68
C HIS A 71 -17.83 -1.53 4.23
N ARG A 72 -18.76 -1.89 3.34
CA ARG A 72 -18.86 -1.31 1.99
C ARG A 72 -19.12 0.19 2.03
N VAL A 73 -20.03 0.65 2.89
CA VAL A 73 -20.27 2.08 3.12
C VAL A 73 -19.00 2.78 3.65
N HIS A 74 -18.32 2.17 4.62
CA HIS A 74 -17.06 2.70 5.15
C HIS A 74 -15.99 2.93 4.08
N HIS A 75 -15.91 2.06 3.08
CA HIS A 75 -14.95 2.19 1.98
C HIS A 75 -15.43 3.00 0.78
N ALA A 76 -16.64 3.55 0.84
CA ALA A 76 -17.23 4.30 -0.26
C ALA A 76 -16.89 5.80 -0.20
N ILE A 77 -16.77 6.40 -1.39
CA ILE A 77 -16.52 7.84 -1.56
C ILE A 77 -17.74 8.61 -2.04
N ASN A 78 -18.89 7.97 -2.13
CA ASN A 78 -20.16 8.65 -2.39
C ASN A 78 -20.39 9.72 -1.31
N PRO A 79 -20.89 10.93 -1.63
CA PRO A 79 -21.08 12.00 -0.65
C PRO A 79 -21.87 11.58 0.59
N ILE A 80 -22.90 10.73 0.42
CA ILE A 80 -23.74 10.24 1.53
C ILE A 80 -23.00 9.25 2.46
N TYR A 81 -21.94 8.57 1.95
CA TYR A 81 -21.19 7.54 2.66
C TYR A 81 -19.87 8.05 3.25
N LEU A 82 -19.46 9.26 2.88
CA LEU A 82 -18.22 9.84 3.42
C LEU A 82 -18.29 9.97 4.95
N ASP A 83 -17.20 9.57 5.60
CA ASP A 83 -17.04 9.66 7.05
C ASP A 83 -18.13 8.91 7.83
N LYS A 84 -18.50 7.73 7.34
CA LYS A 84 -19.51 6.86 7.95
C LYS A 84 -18.93 5.50 8.35
N ASN A 85 -19.62 4.87 9.31
CA ASN A 85 -19.41 3.49 9.79
C ASN A 85 -17.97 3.21 10.22
N TYR A 86 -17.47 3.95 11.21
CA TYR A 86 -16.11 3.78 11.76
C TYR A 86 -15.99 2.63 12.75
N GLY A 87 -17.10 2.08 13.24
CA GLY A 87 -17.12 0.95 14.17
C GLY A 87 -16.37 -0.25 13.58
N GLN A 88 -15.47 -0.83 14.37
CA GLN A 88 -14.68 -1.98 13.90
C GLN A 88 -15.39 -3.31 14.12
N ILE A 89 -16.05 -3.46 15.25
CA ILE A 89 -16.77 -4.68 15.63
C ILE A 89 -18.26 -4.39 15.88
N PHE A 90 -18.56 -3.32 16.64
CA PHE A 90 -19.92 -3.00 17.06
C PHE A 90 -20.43 -1.75 16.37
N ILE A 91 -21.49 -1.88 15.59
CA ILE A 91 -22.12 -0.77 14.85
C ILE A 91 -22.86 0.21 15.75
N PHE A 92 -23.16 -0.16 16.99
CA PHE A 92 -23.83 0.75 17.92
C PHE A 92 -23.00 2.01 18.25
N TRP A 93 -21.67 1.94 18.14
CA TRP A 93 -20.81 3.11 18.29
C TRP A 93 -21.12 4.17 17.23
N ASP A 94 -21.29 3.76 15.98
CA ASP A 94 -21.65 4.68 14.89
C ASP A 94 -23.02 5.31 15.12
N LYS A 95 -23.98 4.55 15.66
CA LYS A 95 -25.30 5.05 16.02
C LYS A 95 -25.23 6.06 17.17
N LEU A 96 -24.40 5.78 18.16
CA LEU A 96 -24.20 6.66 19.32
C LEU A 96 -23.55 7.99 18.92
N PHE A 97 -22.54 7.94 18.02
CA PHE A 97 -21.80 9.13 17.60
C PHE A 97 -22.36 9.79 16.33
N GLY A 98 -23.46 9.29 15.75
CA GLY A 98 -24.11 9.89 14.58
C GLY A 98 -23.35 9.65 13.26
N THR A 99 -22.43 8.68 13.24
CA THR A 99 -21.67 8.29 12.04
C THR A 99 -22.27 7.10 11.31
N TYR A 100 -23.40 6.56 11.78
CA TYR A 100 -24.08 5.45 11.13
C TYR A 100 -24.71 5.85 9.81
N GLN A 101 -24.51 5.00 8.79
CA GLN A 101 -25.18 5.08 7.50
C GLN A 101 -25.45 3.66 6.97
N GLU A 102 -26.67 3.38 6.63
CA GLU A 102 -27.06 2.15 5.94
C GLU A 102 -26.65 2.20 4.47
N GLU A 103 -26.26 1.06 3.91
CA GLU A 103 -26.06 0.91 2.46
C GLU A 103 -27.41 0.98 1.76
N LEU A 104 -27.57 1.92 0.84
CA LEU A 104 -28.81 2.14 0.09
C LEU A 104 -28.74 1.40 -1.25
N ASP A 105 -29.82 0.71 -1.61
CA ASP A 105 -29.91 -0.04 -2.86
C ASP A 105 -29.87 0.89 -4.08
N GLU A 106 -30.42 2.12 -3.94
CA GLU A 106 -30.46 3.15 -4.97
C GLU A 106 -29.13 3.88 -5.15
N VAL A 107 -28.19 3.75 -4.20
CA VAL A 107 -26.89 4.43 -4.22
C VAL A 107 -25.78 3.40 -4.06
N PRO A 108 -25.40 2.69 -5.13
CA PRO A 108 -24.34 1.70 -5.05
C PRO A 108 -23.01 2.31 -4.58
N PRO A 109 -22.26 1.65 -3.67
CA PRO A 109 -20.99 2.16 -3.17
C PRO A 109 -19.93 2.28 -4.28
N VAL A 110 -19.35 3.46 -4.41
CA VAL A 110 -18.18 3.74 -5.24
C VAL A 110 -16.95 3.73 -4.35
N TYR A 111 -16.08 2.72 -4.54
CA TYR A 111 -14.94 2.50 -3.64
C TYR A 111 -13.72 3.31 -4.02
N GLY A 112 -13.06 3.85 -3.01
CA GLY A 112 -11.84 4.61 -3.20
C GLY A 112 -11.49 5.46 -2.00
N ILE A 113 -10.67 6.47 -2.26
CA ILE A 113 -10.38 7.58 -1.37
C ILE A 113 -10.55 8.86 -2.17
N THR A 114 -11.01 9.92 -1.54
CA THR A 114 -11.28 11.22 -2.21
C THR A 114 -10.04 11.82 -2.85
N ARG A 115 -8.86 11.40 -2.43
CA ARG A 115 -7.57 11.76 -2.98
C ARG A 115 -6.84 10.51 -3.46
N PRO A 116 -6.91 10.18 -4.76
CA PRO A 116 -6.34 8.94 -5.28
C PRO A 116 -4.83 8.90 -5.13
N VAL A 117 -4.32 7.71 -4.87
CA VAL A 117 -2.90 7.46 -4.57
C VAL A 117 -2.02 7.56 -5.82
N GLN A 118 -2.53 7.18 -6.97
CA GLN A 118 -1.86 7.21 -8.28
C GLN A 118 -0.46 6.56 -8.29
N THR A 119 -0.32 5.41 -7.64
CA THR A 119 0.90 4.60 -7.67
C THR A 119 0.61 3.15 -7.28
N TRP A 120 1.38 2.22 -7.82
CA TRP A 120 1.41 0.82 -7.40
C TRP A 120 2.44 0.55 -6.31
N ASN A 121 3.31 1.54 -6.03
CA ASN A 121 4.41 1.39 -5.10
C ASN A 121 3.91 1.35 -3.64
N PRO A 122 4.07 0.23 -2.90
CA PRO A 122 3.53 0.07 -1.56
C PRO A 122 4.14 1.04 -0.56
N ILE A 123 5.36 1.48 -0.77
CA ILE A 123 6.02 2.46 0.12
C ILE A 123 5.38 3.84 -0.08
N ARG A 124 5.21 4.27 -1.33
CA ARG A 124 4.53 5.54 -1.62
C ARG A 124 3.10 5.53 -1.08
N ILE A 125 2.36 4.43 -1.29
CA ILE A 125 1.00 4.26 -0.77
C ILE A 125 0.95 4.49 0.75
N ASN A 126 1.87 3.87 1.49
CA ASN A 126 1.87 3.95 2.95
C ASN A 126 2.37 5.29 3.50
N PHE A 127 3.34 5.92 2.84
CA PHE A 127 4.00 7.11 3.39
C PHE A 127 3.60 8.43 2.74
N GLN A 128 2.83 8.44 1.64
CA GLN A 128 2.47 9.67 0.94
C GLN A 128 1.72 10.67 1.80
N HIS A 129 0.83 10.21 2.69
CA HIS A 129 0.10 11.10 3.58
C HIS A 129 1.04 11.73 4.62
N MET A 130 1.86 10.93 5.27
CA MET A 130 2.90 11.41 6.19
C MET A 130 3.84 12.41 5.50
N TRP A 131 4.27 12.07 4.28
CA TRP A 131 5.13 12.94 3.49
C TRP A 131 4.45 14.26 3.11
N LEU A 132 3.14 14.23 2.87
CA LEU A 132 2.37 15.46 2.66
C LEU A 132 2.36 16.32 3.92
N LEU A 133 2.05 15.74 5.09
CA LEU A 133 2.05 16.49 6.36
C LEU A 133 3.42 17.13 6.62
N ILE A 134 4.51 16.41 6.41
CA ILE A 134 5.87 16.93 6.53
C ILE A 134 6.10 18.11 5.58
N LYS A 135 5.73 17.96 4.30
CA LYS A 135 5.88 19.04 3.31
C LYS A 135 5.04 20.26 3.66
N ASP A 136 3.82 20.05 4.09
CA ASP A 136 2.91 21.16 4.43
C ASP A 136 3.36 21.88 5.71
N ALA A 137 3.83 21.13 6.73
CA ALA A 137 4.45 21.71 7.91
C ALA A 137 5.72 22.51 7.59
N TRP A 138 6.50 22.04 6.63
CA TRP A 138 7.70 22.78 6.18
C TRP A 138 7.34 24.06 5.42
N ARG A 139 6.35 23.99 4.54
CA ARG A 139 5.97 25.06 3.60
C ARG A 139 5.19 26.21 4.26
N THR A 140 4.38 25.92 5.27
CA THR A 140 3.58 26.99 5.92
C THR A 140 4.49 28.01 6.61
N VAL A 141 4.13 29.29 6.48
CA VAL A 141 4.80 30.39 7.18
C VAL A 141 4.34 30.52 8.64
N SER A 142 3.20 29.92 8.96
CA SER A 142 2.61 29.95 10.31
C SER A 142 3.29 28.95 11.24
N TRP A 143 4.08 29.43 12.21
CA TRP A 143 4.68 28.57 13.23
C TRP A 143 3.65 27.77 14.04
N ARG A 144 2.48 28.36 14.30
CA ARG A 144 1.37 27.66 14.95
C ARG A 144 0.89 26.47 14.15
N ASP A 145 0.77 26.61 12.84
CA ASP A 145 0.24 25.58 11.96
C ASP A 145 1.27 24.47 11.68
N LYS A 146 2.59 24.75 11.79
CA LYS A 146 3.64 23.72 11.76
C LYS A 146 3.45 22.63 12.82
N PHE A 147 2.92 23.01 13.99
CA PHE A 147 2.63 22.06 15.08
C PHE A 147 1.19 21.57 15.03
N ARG A 148 0.25 22.43 14.69
CA ARG A 148 -1.17 22.13 14.69
C ARG A 148 -1.54 21.05 13.64
N ILE A 149 -0.85 21.00 12.50
CA ILE A 149 -1.12 20.04 11.42
C ILE A 149 -1.11 18.58 11.88
N TRP A 150 -0.33 18.26 12.90
CA TRP A 150 -0.22 16.90 13.43
C TRP A 150 -1.40 16.47 14.30
N LEU A 151 -2.23 17.42 14.73
CA LEU A 151 -3.35 17.21 15.65
C LEU A 151 -4.71 17.52 15.02
N MET A 152 -4.72 18.03 13.79
CA MET A 152 -5.94 18.41 13.09
C MET A 152 -6.61 17.20 12.41
N PRO A 153 -7.91 17.27 12.14
CA PRO A 153 -8.63 16.23 11.41
C PRO A 153 -7.99 15.92 10.07
N THR A 154 -8.11 14.67 9.62
CA THR A 154 -7.60 14.21 8.32
C THR A 154 -8.10 15.10 7.18
N GLY A 155 -7.17 15.54 6.33
CA GLY A 155 -7.49 16.42 5.20
C GLY A 155 -7.37 17.92 5.52
N TRP A 156 -7.21 18.31 6.79
CA TRP A 156 -6.89 19.69 7.13
C TRP A 156 -5.49 20.08 6.64
N ARG A 157 -5.36 21.31 6.15
CA ARG A 157 -4.09 21.89 5.68
C ARG A 157 -4.01 23.36 6.08
N PRO A 158 -2.82 23.92 6.35
CA PRO A 158 -2.65 25.37 6.52
C PRO A 158 -3.20 26.12 5.30
N ALA A 159 -3.91 27.24 5.52
CA ALA A 159 -4.60 27.97 4.46
C ALA A 159 -3.64 28.47 3.37
N ASP A 160 -2.47 29.03 3.77
CA ASP A 160 -1.42 29.50 2.89
C ASP A 160 -0.84 28.38 2.00
N VAL A 161 -0.74 27.18 2.54
CA VAL A 161 -0.25 26.02 1.79
C VAL A 161 -1.35 25.43 0.90
N ALA A 162 -2.58 25.38 1.38
CA ALA A 162 -3.70 24.86 0.61
C ALA A 162 -3.96 25.69 -0.65
N GLU A 163 -3.86 27.01 -0.54
CA GLU A 163 -4.00 27.96 -1.65
C GLU A 163 -2.85 27.84 -2.66
N LYS A 164 -1.59 27.87 -2.17
CA LYS A 164 -0.40 27.87 -3.03
C LYS A 164 -0.10 26.52 -3.67
N TYR A 165 -0.49 25.42 -3.00
CA TYR A 165 -0.23 24.05 -3.43
C TYR A 165 -1.53 23.23 -3.39
N PRO A 166 -2.49 23.51 -4.29
CA PRO A 166 -3.74 22.77 -4.34
C PRO A 166 -3.48 21.29 -4.58
N LEU A 167 -4.35 20.44 -4.01
CA LEU A 167 -4.28 19.00 -4.18
C LEU A 167 -5.46 18.56 -5.05
N PHE A 168 -5.17 17.64 -5.94
CA PHE A 168 -6.21 16.96 -6.70
C PHE A 168 -7.11 16.15 -5.75
N LYS A 169 -8.40 16.37 -5.84
CA LYS A 169 -9.45 15.58 -5.20
C LYS A 169 -10.45 15.14 -6.25
N ILE A 170 -11.04 13.99 -6.05
CA ILE A 170 -12.16 13.52 -6.88
C ILE A 170 -13.37 14.37 -6.50
N GLU A 171 -13.87 15.16 -7.46
CA GLU A 171 -15.07 15.97 -7.30
C GLU A 171 -16.33 15.16 -7.59
N ASP A 172 -16.30 14.36 -8.67
CA ASP A 172 -17.38 13.45 -9.02
C ASP A 172 -16.93 11.98 -8.83
N PRO A 173 -17.40 11.31 -7.77
CA PRO A 173 -17.08 9.92 -7.52
C PRO A 173 -17.66 8.94 -8.54
N TYR A 174 -18.65 9.36 -9.31
CA TYR A 174 -19.33 8.51 -10.30
C TYR A 174 -18.64 8.50 -11.66
N HIS A 175 -17.87 9.55 -11.99
CA HIS A 175 -17.25 9.75 -13.30
C HIS A 175 -15.74 10.04 -13.21
N PHE A 176 -14.99 9.29 -12.40
CA PHE A 176 -13.53 9.44 -12.35
C PHE A 176 -12.83 8.21 -12.93
N GLU A 177 -11.70 8.45 -13.58
CA GLU A 177 -10.84 7.37 -14.07
C GLU A 177 -9.96 6.84 -12.94
N LYS A 178 -10.00 5.52 -12.75
CA LYS A 178 -9.10 4.84 -11.82
C LYS A 178 -7.69 4.81 -12.38
N TYR A 179 -6.70 4.97 -11.50
CA TYR A 179 -5.31 4.89 -11.87
C TYR A 179 -5.00 3.54 -12.52
N SER A 180 -4.63 3.58 -13.79
CA SER A 180 -4.28 2.41 -14.59
C SER A 180 -3.29 2.83 -15.69
N PRO A 181 -1.99 2.96 -15.37
CA PRO A 181 -0.99 3.33 -16.36
C PRO A 181 -0.96 2.28 -17.48
N LYS A 182 -0.84 2.74 -18.72
CA LYS A 182 -0.79 1.88 -19.89
C LYS A 182 0.42 0.94 -19.78
N ALA A 183 0.19 -0.36 -19.88
CA ALA A 183 1.23 -1.38 -19.86
C ALA A 183 1.14 -2.25 -21.11
N SER A 184 2.25 -2.37 -21.84
CA SER A 184 2.35 -3.33 -22.95
C SER A 184 2.21 -4.77 -22.45
N ALA A 185 1.78 -5.69 -23.29
CA ALA A 185 1.71 -7.11 -22.93
C ALA A 185 3.07 -7.66 -22.43
N ALA A 186 4.18 -7.19 -23.01
CA ALA A 186 5.51 -7.54 -22.54
C ALA A 186 5.80 -7.04 -21.13
N LEU A 187 5.41 -5.78 -20.79
CA LEU A 187 5.57 -5.24 -19.45
C LEU A 187 4.69 -5.99 -18.44
N GLN A 188 3.46 -6.34 -18.82
CA GLN A 188 2.59 -7.16 -17.98
C GLN A 188 3.21 -8.54 -17.71
N ALA A 189 3.69 -9.24 -18.75
CA ALA A 189 4.36 -10.52 -18.59
C ALA A 189 5.60 -10.42 -17.69
N TRP A 190 6.43 -9.39 -17.88
CA TRP A 190 7.58 -9.13 -17.01
C TRP A 190 7.18 -8.89 -15.56
N SER A 191 6.12 -8.13 -15.33
CA SER A 191 5.58 -7.88 -13.96
C SER A 191 5.12 -9.17 -13.29
N TRP A 192 4.46 -10.07 -14.01
CA TRP A 192 4.10 -11.40 -13.51
C TRP A 192 5.31 -12.26 -13.16
N ILE A 193 6.35 -12.24 -14.01
CA ILE A 193 7.62 -12.94 -13.74
C ILE A 193 8.26 -12.38 -12.47
N GLN A 194 8.37 -11.05 -12.34
CA GLN A 194 8.93 -10.42 -11.16
C GLN A 194 8.14 -10.70 -9.89
N LEU A 195 6.80 -10.72 -9.97
CA LEU A 195 5.95 -11.11 -8.84
C LEU A 195 6.20 -12.55 -8.41
N SER A 196 6.28 -13.48 -9.37
CA SER A 196 6.58 -14.89 -9.09
C SER A 196 7.95 -15.07 -8.42
N ILE A 197 8.97 -14.39 -8.94
CA ILE A 197 10.31 -14.37 -8.36
C ILE A 197 10.29 -13.77 -6.96
N SER A 198 9.54 -12.69 -6.75
CA SER A 198 9.38 -12.06 -5.42
C SER A 198 8.77 -13.03 -4.41
N LEU A 199 7.75 -13.77 -4.82
CA LEU A 199 7.11 -14.78 -3.97
C LEU A 199 8.08 -15.92 -3.61
N LEU A 200 8.94 -16.37 -4.54
CA LEU A 200 9.97 -17.37 -4.27
C LEU A 200 10.99 -16.86 -3.24
N PHE A 201 11.50 -15.63 -3.40
CA PHE A 201 12.42 -15.02 -2.43
C PHE A 201 11.78 -14.87 -1.06
N ILE A 202 10.54 -14.38 -0.99
CA ILE A 202 9.81 -14.20 0.27
C ILE A 202 9.57 -15.57 0.94
N SER A 203 9.13 -16.57 0.18
CA SER A 203 8.90 -17.92 0.71
C SER A 203 10.18 -18.55 1.26
N TRP A 204 11.32 -18.37 0.57
CA TRP A 204 12.61 -18.84 1.05
C TRP A 204 13.02 -18.13 2.34
N LEU A 205 12.87 -16.82 2.42
CA LEU A 205 13.16 -16.03 3.62
C LEU A 205 12.35 -16.56 4.82
N PHE A 206 11.03 -16.67 4.69
CA PHE A 206 10.17 -17.11 5.79
C PHE A 206 10.41 -18.57 6.17
N GLY A 207 10.63 -19.45 5.21
CA GLY A 207 10.93 -20.86 5.46
C GLY A 207 12.29 -21.10 6.16
N ASN A 208 13.21 -20.15 6.07
CA ASN A 208 14.58 -20.30 6.59
C ASN A 208 14.99 -19.19 7.58
N ILE A 209 14.06 -18.34 8.03
CA ILE A 209 14.35 -17.14 8.80
C ILE A 209 15.18 -17.44 10.07
N ALA A 210 14.91 -18.55 10.76
CA ALA A 210 15.64 -18.97 11.94
C ALA A 210 17.10 -19.37 11.63
N LYS A 211 17.35 -19.96 10.45
CA LYS A 211 18.69 -20.34 9.98
C LYS A 211 19.47 -19.13 9.47
N ILE A 212 18.79 -18.24 8.76
CA ILE A 212 19.37 -17.00 8.21
C ILE A 212 19.83 -16.09 9.36
N GLY A 213 19.02 -15.98 10.41
CA GLY A 213 19.36 -15.24 11.63
C GLY A 213 19.67 -13.76 11.41
N SER A 214 20.13 -13.09 12.48
CA SER A 214 20.60 -11.72 12.43
C SER A 214 22.14 -11.72 12.20
N PRO A 215 22.69 -10.81 11.35
CA PRO A 215 22.00 -9.73 10.62
C PRO A 215 21.45 -10.15 9.25
N GLY A 216 21.60 -11.41 8.85
CA GLY A 216 21.26 -11.92 7.51
C GLY A 216 19.82 -11.60 7.09
N MET A 217 18.85 -11.76 7.99
CA MET A 217 17.44 -11.47 7.72
C MET A 217 17.19 -10.00 7.35
N PHE A 218 17.97 -9.06 7.86
CA PHE A 218 17.82 -7.63 7.52
C PHE A 218 18.38 -7.33 6.12
N TRP A 219 19.52 -7.94 5.77
CA TRP A 219 20.06 -7.83 4.40
C TRP A 219 19.11 -8.45 3.38
N TYR A 220 18.57 -9.62 3.70
CA TYR A 220 17.58 -10.27 2.84
C TYR A 220 16.31 -9.42 2.72
N GLY A 221 15.79 -8.93 3.84
CA GLY A 221 14.61 -8.03 3.85
C GLY A 221 14.84 -6.77 3.03
N GLY A 222 16.03 -6.16 3.13
CA GLY A 222 16.43 -5.01 2.31
C GLY A 222 16.44 -5.34 0.82
N PHE A 223 16.93 -6.52 0.44
CA PHE A 223 16.87 -6.99 -0.94
C PHE A 223 15.43 -7.16 -1.44
N VAL A 224 14.57 -7.80 -0.66
CA VAL A 224 13.13 -7.96 -0.98
C VAL A 224 12.44 -6.59 -1.10
N PHE A 225 12.78 -5.65 -0.22
CA PHE A 225 12.28 -4.28 -0.32
C PHE A 225 12.65 -3.63 -1.66
N LEU A 226 13.92 -3.70 -2.06
CA LEU A 226 14.38 -3.14 -3.34
C LEU A 226 13.73 -3.84 -4.54
N LEU A 227 13.55 -5.16 -4.46
CA LEU A 227 12.90 -5.96 -5.49
C LEU A 227 11.45 -5.49 -5.74
N ILE A 228 10.66 -5.34 -4.68
CA ILE A 228 9.27 -4.88 -4.78
C ILE A 228 9.23 -3.41 -5.21
N TYR A 229 10.13 -2.58 -4.70
CA TYR A 229 10.18 -1.18 -5.06
C TYR A 229 10.50 -0.96 -6.55
N SER A 230 11.53 -1.63 -7.07
CA SER A 230 11.91 -1.56 -8.48
C SER A 230 10.76 -2.02 -9.39
N MET A 231 10.17 -3.18 -9.09
CA MET A 231 9.07 -3.74 -9.86
C MET A 231 7.88 -2.76 -9.92
N THR A 232 7.46 -2.23 -8.78
CA THR A 232 6.29 -1.36 -8.72
C THR A 232 6.55 0.04 -9.28
N ASP A 233 7.77 0.54 -9.17
CA ASP A 233 8.20 1.80 -9.78
C ASP A 233 8.23 1.70 -11.32
N LEU A 234 8.61 0.53 -11.85
CA LEU A 234 8.51 0.24 -13.28
C LEU A 234 7.06 0.15 -13.76
N MET A 235 6.17 -0.46 -12.98
CA MET A 235 4.72 -0.51 -13.27
C MET A 235 4.09 0.88 -13.29
N ASP A 236 4.59 1.80 -12.49
CA ASP A 236 4.22 3.23 -12.49
C ASP A 236 4.86 4.01 -13.66
N ARG A 237 5.62 3.37 -14.55
CA ARG A 237 6.36 3.96 -15.69
C ARG A 237 7.40 5.01 -15.26
N ASN A 238 7.90 4.96 -14.03
CA ASN A 238 8.89 5.90 -13.54
C ASN A 238 10.28 5.60 -14.09
N LYS A 239 10.99 6.65 -14.50
CA LYS A 239 12.39 6.54 -14.95
C LYS A 239 13.34 6.09 -13.83
N SER A 240 12.99 6.37 -12.57
CA SER A 240 13.75 5.94 -11.38
C SER A 240 13.81 4.43 -11.20
N ALA A 241 12.93 3.66 -11.86
CA ALA A 241 12.92 2.20 -11.78
C ALA A 241 14.27 1.57 -12.09
N ILE A 242 15.05 2.11 -13.07
CA ILE A 242 16.37 1.61 -13.39
C ILE A 242 17.37 1.78 -12.24
N GLY A 243 17.29 2.90 -11.50
CA GLY A 243 18.16 3.13 -10.34
C GLY A 243 17.87 2.15 -9.20
N TRP A 244 16.61 1.88 -8.95
CA TRP A 244 16.18 0.88 -7.94
C TRP A 244 16.55 -0.54 -8.37
N GLU A 245 16.42 -0.86 -9.65
CA GLU A 245 16.85 -2.14 -10.22
C GLU A 245 18.34 -2.38 -10.07
N LEU A 246 19.15 -1.36 -10.37
CA LEU A 246 20.59 -1.40 -10.17
C LEU A 246 20.94 -1.60 -8.68
N ALA A 247 20.32 -0.86 -7.78
CA ALA A 247 20.53 -0.99 -6.34
C ALA A 247 20.22 -2.42 -5.86
N LYS A 248 19.08 -2.98 -6.29
CA LYS A 248 18.68 -4.37 -6.01
C LYS A 248 19.73 -5.36 -6.51
N ASN A 249 20.16 -5.22 -7.76
CA ASN A 249 21.08 -6.17 -8.39
C ASN A 249 22.49 -6.08 -7.81
N VAL A 250 22.99 -4.88 -7.51
CA VAL A 250 24.26 -4.69 -6.79
C VAL A 250 24.19 -5.33 -5.40
N MET A 251 23.10 -5.13 -4.67
CA MET A 251 22.91 -5.77 -3.36
C MET A 251 22.86 -7.29 -3.47
N GLY A 252 22.09 -7.82 -4.42
CA GLY A 252 21.99 -9.27 -4.67
C GLY A 252 23.33 -9.90 -5.04
N LEU A 253 24.08 -9.29 -5.98
CA LEU A 253 25.42 -9.75 -6.35
C LEU A 253 26.41 -9.65 -5.20
N SER A 254 26.34 -8.60 -4.38
CA SER A 254 27.18 -8.47 -3.19
C SER A 254 26.92 -9.57 -2.17
N ILE A 255 25.66 -9.94 -1.95
CA ILE A 255 25.27 -11.06 -1.09
C ILE A 255 25.86 -12.38 -1.63
N LEU A 256 25.66 -12.65 -2.93
CA LEU A 256 26.23 -13.85 -3.57
C LEU A 256 27.75 -13.90 -3.49
N TYR A 257 28.42 -12.77 -3.70
CA TYR A 257 29.87 -12.69 -3.60
C TYR A 257 30.39 -12.99 -2.19
N GLN A 258 29.74 -12.42 -1.15
CA GLN A 258 30.15 -12.59 0.24
C GLN A 258 29.84 -13.97 0.80
N GLN A 259 28.69 -14.56 0.44
CA GLN A 259 28.22 -15.82 1.00
C GLN A 259 28.55 -17.03 0.10
N GLN A 260 28.92 -16.80 -1.17
CA GLN A 260 29.10 -17.83 -2.21
C GLN A 260 27.84 -18.70 -2.40
N ASP A 261 26.70 -18.23 -1.90
CA ASP A 261 25.41 -18.88 -1.92
C ASP A 261 24.29 -17.84 -1.72
N TRP A 262 23.05 -18.27 -1.85
CA TRP A 262 21.88 -17.48 -1.47
C TRP A 262 21.26 -18.04 -0.18
N PHE A 263 21.85 -17.70 0.96
CA PHE A 263 21.35 -18.08 2.28
C PHE A 263 20.97 -19.55 2.41
N GLY A 264 21.85 -20.45 1.98
CA GLY A 264 21.69 -21.90 2.06
C GLY A 264 20.88 -22.53 0.93
N ALA A 265 20.51 -21.76 -0.10
CA ALA A 265 19.66 -22.26 -1.19
C ALA A 265 20.35 -23.29 -2.08
N SER A 266 21.68 -23.28 -2.18
CA SER A 266 22.45 -24.27 -2.96
C SER A 266 22.27 -25.72 -2.44
N ALA A 267 21.93 -25.89 -1.20
CA ALA A 267 21.64 -27.22 -0.64
C ALA A 267 20.38 -27.86 -1.26
N VAL A 268 19.43 -27.03 -1.74
CA VAL A 268 18.20 -27.48 -2.39
C VAL A 268 18.33 -27.43 -3.91
N LEU A 269 18.96 -26.37 -4.42
CA LEU A 269 19.16 -26.15 -5.87
C LEU A 269 20.62 -25.77 -6.14
N PRO A 270 21.51 -26.73 -6.44
CA PRO A 270 22.95 -26.48 -6.60
C PRO A 270 23.31 -25.42 -7.65
N ILE A 271 22.47 -25.22 -8.67
CA ILE A 271 22.67 -24.23 -9.72
C ILE A 271 22.09 -22.85 -9.41
N ILE A 272 21.62 -22.60 -8.18
CA ILE A 272 20.93 -21.35 -7.83
C ILE A 272 21.82 -20.12 -8.00
N VAL A 273 23.11 -20.23 -7.66
CA VAL A 273 24.04 -19.09 -7.74
C VAL A 273 24.22 -18.60 -9.18
N PRO A 274 24.60 -19.44 -10.16
CA PRO A 274 24.67 -19.00 -11.55
C PRO A 274 23.31 -18.53 -12.10
N LEU A 275 22.19 -19.14 -11.70
CA LEU A 275 20.87 -18.66 -12.12
C LEU A 275 20.58 -17.25 -11.60
N LEU A 276 20.89 -16.95 -10.34
CA LEU A 276 20.70 -15.61 -9.77
C LEU A 276 21.63 -14.58 -10.41
N VAL A 277 22.88 -14.93 -10.72
CA VAL A 277 23.79 -14.03 -11.44
C VAL A 277 23.22 -13.66 -12.81
N VAL A 278 22.76 -14.65 -13.58
CA VAL A 278 22.12 -14.42 -14.89
C VAL A 278 20.86 -13.55 -14.71
N TYR A 279 20.04 -13.84 -13.71
CA TYR A 279 18.85 -13.05 -13.42
C TYR A 279 19.19 -11.59 -13.10
N PHE A 280 20.14 -11.30 -12.22
CA PHE A 280 20.50 -9.94 -11.85
C PHE A 280 21.06 -9.13 -13.02
N ILE A 281 21.86 -9.76 -13.87
CA ILE A 281 22.42 -9.09 -15.05
C ILE A 281 21.33 -8.85 -16.10
N SER A 282 20.55 -9.88 -16.44
CA SER A 282 19.53 -9.79 -17.49
C SER A 282 18.37 -8.86 -17.09
N SER A 283 17.95 -8.87 -15.82
CA SER A 283 16.88 -8.01 -15.34
C SER A 283 17.23 -6.52 -15.46
N THR A 284 18.50 -6.14 -15.25
CA THR A 284 18.96 -4.76 -15.47
C THR A 284 18.73 -4.32 -16.92
N GLY A 285 19.13 -5.16 -17.88
CA GLY A 285 18.96 -4.87 -19.32
C GLY A 285 17.48 -4.77 -19.72
N ILE A 286 16.66 -5.68 -19.18
CA ILE A 286 15.21 -5.71 -19.45
C ILE A 286 14.52 -4.45 -18.89
N VAL A 287 14.82 -4.07 -17.64
CA VAL A 287 14.24 -2.87 -17.03
C VAL A 287 14.71 -1.60 -17.76
N ALA A 288 15.99 -1.51 -18.12
CA ALA A 288 16.49 -0.38 -18.90
C ALA A 288 15.77 -0.26 -20.26
N TRP A 289 15.53 -1.38 -20.93
CA TRP A 289 14.77 -1.41 -22.18
C TRP A 289 13.32 -0.92 -22.00
N PHE A 290 12.62 -1.36 -20.96
CA PHE A 290 11.27 -0.90 -20.67
C PHE A 290 11.23 0.61 -20.35
N VAL A 291 12.17 1.11 -19.53
CA VAL A 291 12.24 2.54 -19.19
C VAL A 291 12.47 3.37 -20.44
N TYR A 292 13.39 2.94 -21.32
CA TYR A 292 13.65 3.62 -22.59
C TYR A 292 12.41 3.61 -23.50
N ARG A 293 11.78 2.45 -23.67
CA ARG A 293 10.59 2.30 -24.51
C ARG A 293 9.40 3.14 -24.00
N ASN A 294 9.15 3.10 -22.69
CA ASN A 294 8.11 3.91 -22.07
C ASN A 294 8.35 5.41 -22.32
N ALA A 295 9.60 5.87 -22.23
CA ALA A 295 9.95 7.25 -22.50
C ALA A 295 9.70 7.66 -23.96
N GLN A 296 9.94 6.76 -24.92
CA GLN A 296 9.63 7.02 -26.34
C GLN A 296 8.13 7.09 -26.60
N GLU A 297 7.34 6.18 -26.00
CA GLU A 297 5.88 6.17 -26.13
C GLU A 297 5.28 7.47 -25.56
N ASP A 298 5.76 7.95 -24.41
CA ASP A 298 5.31 9.18 -23.79
C ASP A 298 5.68 10.40 -24.65
N GLN A 299 6.87 10.42 -25.27
CA GLN A 299 7.29 11.50 -26.19
C GLN A 299 6.39 11.54 -27.41
N GLN A 300 6.10 10.41 -28.04
CA GLN A 300 5.21 10.35 -29.20
C GLN A 300 3.82 10.89 -28.88
N VAL A 301 3.24 10.56 -27.73
CA VAL A 301 1.94 11.09 -27.28
C VAL A 301 1.99 12.61 -27.15
N MET A 302 3.08 13.15 -26.60
CA MET A 302 3.26 14.62 -26.45
C MET A 302 3.38 15.32 -27.82
N ASP A 303 4.04 14.71 -28.78
CA ASP A 303 4.24 15.28 -30.13
C ASP A 303 2.93 15.31 -30.94
N TYR A 304 1.98 14.41 -30.65
CA TYR A 304 0.65 14.37 -31.30
C TYR A 304 -0.40 15.28 -30.68
N LEU A 305 -0.15 15.87 -29.50
CA LEU A 305 -1.08 16.79 -28.85
C LEU A 305 -0.75 18.23 -29.26
N PRO A 306 -1.56 18.91 -30.12
CA PRO A 306 -1.33 20.31 -30.49
C PRO A 306 -1.54 21.18 -29.24
N GLY A 307 -0.44 21.68 -28.67
CA GLY A 307 -0.46 22.64 -27.56
C GLY A 307 0.09 22.11 -26.22
N GLY A 308 0.86 21.04 -26.21
CA GLY A 308 1.38 20.42 -24.99
C GLY A 308 2.37 21.27 -24.20
N ARG A 309 1.89 21.88 -23.13
CA ARG A 309 2.60 22.15 -21.85
C ARG A 309 1.55 22.11 -20.74
N TYR A 310 1.62 21.11 -19.93
CA TYR A 310 1.03 21.12 -18.60
C TYR A 310 2.13 21.00 -17.55
#